data_f05a561ad67db68db304ed597e43b68d
#
_entry.id   f05a561ad67db68db304ed597e43b68d
#
_cell.length_a   1.000
_cell.length_b   1.000
_cell.length_c   1.000
_cell.angle_alpha   90.00
_cell.angle_beta   90.00
_cell.angle_gamma   90.00
#
_symmetry.space_group_name_H-M   'P 1'
#
loop_
_entity.id
_entity.type
_entity.pdbx_description
1 polymer ?
#
loop_
_entity_poly.entity_id
_entity_poly.type
_entity_poly.pdbx_seq_one_letter_code
_entity_poly.pdbx_strand_id
1 'polypeptide(L)'
;MIKKVDILGIQLDNYTVREAIMCVERYLSNNVLNTIESISLQMLIDSETDPVLKEVMSSLDLAIIGEKEIIQAAGLESMQRIRETEENDFYFEFFKRIERNKKSVFLLGDTQEKIDSLKAELTEDYPKLIFAGEYAVETCVGDLEAVINDMNATTPDVIISVLPSPMQEQFLFEHRDKMNANIWYGIGGIPVHKKKHGILARLKSIIHRGKLVNSMNKYDEKEEEL
;
A
#
# COMPACT_ATOMS: atom_id res chain seq x y z
N MET A 1 2.77 17.28 -16.01
CA MET A 1 3.10 16.74 -14.69
C MET A 1 3.78 15.40 -14.89
N ILE A 2 4.90 15.14 -14.20
CA ILE A 2 5.59 13.84 -14.24
C ILE A 2 4.69 12.83 -13.54
N LYS A 3 4.29 11.75 -14.23
CA LYS A 3 3.34 10.76 -13.69
C LYS A 3 4.00 9.60 -12.96
N LYS A 4 5.21 9.24 -13.34
CA LYS A 4 6.06 8.26 -12.66
C LYS A 4 7.31 8.99 -12.16
N VAL A 5 7.75 8.64 -10.98
CA VAL A 5 8.99 9.15 -10.40
C VAL A 5 9.84 7.96 -9.97
N ASP A 6 11.11 7.98 -10.38
CA ASP A 6 12.07 6.97 -9.98
C ASP A 6 12.65 7.29 -8.61
N ILE A 7 12.59 6.32 -7.72
CA ILE A 7 13.21 6.38 -6.40
C ILE A 7 13.93 5.05 -6.16
N LEU A 8 15.24 5.07 -6.19
CA LEU A 8 16.09 3.88 -5.98
C LEU A 8 15.83 2.75 -7.01
N GLY A 9 15.48 3.11 -8.25
CA GLY A 9 15.09 2.18 -9.31
C GLY A 9 13.66 1.66 -9.22
N ILE A 10 12.83 2.21 -8.33
CA ILE A 10 11.41 1.86 -8.19
C ILE A 10 10.55 3.00 -8.75
N GLN A 11 9.65 2.67 -9.67
CA GLN A 11 8.77 3.63 -10.34
C GLN A 11 7.49 3.88 -9.52
N LEU A 12 7.46 4.97 -8.76
CA LEU A 12 6.27 5.37 -7.99
C LEU A 12 5.29 6.20 -8.81
N ASP A 13 4.00 6.03 -8.57
CA ASP A 13 2.94 6.77 -9.24
C ASP A 13 2.69 8.13 -8.57
N ASN A 14 3.11 9.20 -9.24
CA ASN A 14 2.85 10.57 -8.83
C ASN A 14 1.48 11.05 -9.32
N TYR A 15 0.44 10.25 -9.08
CA TYR A 15 -0.94 10.58 -9.42
C TYR A 15 -1.58 11.44 -8.33
N THR A 16 -2.44 12.36 -8.73
CA THR A 16 -3.44 12.93 -7.82
C THR A 16 -4.40 11.85 -7.35
N VAL A 17 -5.05 12.04 -6.21
CA VAL A 17 -6.07 11.11 -5.72
C VAL A 17 -7.12 10.78 -6.78
N ARG A 18 -7.56 11.80 -7.54
CA ARG A 18 -8.51 11.61 -8.64
C ARG A 18 -7.98 10.66 -9.72
N GLU A 19 -6.73 10.82 -10.14
CA GLU A 19 -6.11 9.95 -11.16
C GLU A 19 -5.94 8.52 -10.64
N ALA A 20 -5.51 8.35 -9.38
CA ALA A 20 -5.39 7.05 -8.75
C ALA A 20 -6.75 6.34 -8.61
N ILE A 21 -7.82 7.05 -8.23
CA ILE A 21 -9.17 6.49 -8.18
C ILE A 21 -9.71 6.10 -9.56
N MET A 22 -9.32 6.79 -10.63
CA MET A 22 -9.64 6.33 -12.00
C MET A 22 -8.97 4.99 -12.34
N CYS A 23 -7.76 4.72 -11.82
CA CYS A 23 -7.14 3.40 -11.94
C CYS A 23 -7.93 2.34 -11.16
N VAL A 24 -8.34 2.65 -9.91
CA VAL A 24 -9.17 1.75 -9.08
C VAL A 24 -10.47 1.36 -9.83
N GLU A 25 -11.17 2.32 -10.42
CA GLU A 25 -12.39 2.04 -11.21
C GLU A 25 -12.14 1.07 -12.37
N ARG A 26 -11.03 1.26 -13.07
CA ARG A 26 -10.62 0.35 -14.15
C ARG A 26 -10.31 -1.05 -13.63
N TYR A 27 -9.62 -1.15 -12.49
CA TYR A 27 -9.26 -2.42 -11.85
C TYR A 27 -10.48 -3.18 -11.35
N LEU A 28 -11.47 -2.49 -10.80
CA LEU A 28 -12.75 -3.11 -10.38
C LEU A 28 -13.59 -3.63 -11.54
N SER A 29 -13.29 -3.23 -12.78
CA SER A 29 -14.04 -3.63 -13.98
C SER A 29 -13.31 -4.65 -14.86
N ASN A 30 -12.07 -5.01 -14.54
CA ASN A 30 -11.35 -6.07 -15.22
C ASN A 30 -11.43 -7.40 -14.44
N ASN A 31 -10.95 -8.50 -15.05
CA ASN A 31 -11.01 -9.84 -14.46
C ASN A 31 -9.62 -10.37 -14.08
N VAL A 32 -8.71 -9.48 -13.72
CA VAL A 32 -7.35 -9.82 -13.27
C VAL A 32 -7.07 -9.15 -11.94
N LEU A 33 -6.21 -9.78 -11.13
CA LEU A 33 -5.74 -9.17 -9.90
C LEU A 33 -4.84 -7.98 -10.23
N ASN A 34 -5.22 -6.80 -9.76
CA ASN A 34 -4.40 -5.59 -9.83
C ASN A 34 -3.87 -5.27 -8.42
N THR A 35 -2.60 -4.94 -8.35
CA THR A 35 -1.89 -4.75 -7.08
C THR A 35 -1.67 -3.27 -6.81
N ILE A 36 -2.11 -2.82 -5.64
CA ILE A 36 -1.96 -1.46 -5.15
C ILE A 36 -1.23 -1.51 -3.81
N GLU A 37 -0.23 -0.67 -3.62
CA GLU A 37 0.38 -0.48 -2.30
C GLU A 37 0.67 0.98 -2.02
N SER A 38 0.54 1.35 -0.75
CA SER A 38 0.97 2.64 -0.24
C SER A 38 2.41 2.53 0.24
N ILE A 39 3.32 3.13 -0.50
CA ILE A 39 4.76 3.01 -0.29
C ILE A 39 5.24 3.98 0.77
N SER A 40 5.90 3.45 1.80
CA SER A 40 6.54 4.22 2.87
C SER A 40 8.02 4.47 2.58
N LEU A 41 8.59 5.45 3.27
CA LEU A 41 10.03 5.70 3.28
C LEU A 41 10.85 4.48 3.71
N GLN A 42 10.34 3.76 4.73
CA GLN A 42 11.05 2.60 5.25
C GLN A 42 11.11 1.47 4.21
N MET A 43 10.02 1.20 3.48
CA MET A 43 9.99 0.21 2.41
C MET A 43 11.02 0.53 1.31
N LEU A 44 11.16 1.79 0.92
CA LEU A 44 12.16 2.22 -0.07
C LEU A 44 13.60 1.97 0.42
N ILE A 45 13.88 2.27 1.69
CA ILE A 45 15.20 2.03 2.27
C ILE A 45 15.49 0.53 2.37
N ASP A 46 14.52 -0.26 2.85
CA ASP A 46 14.68 -1.70 3.04
C ASP A 46 14.84 -2.44 1.69
N SER A 47 14.22 -1.91 0.63
CA SER A 47 14.34 -2.48 -0.73
C SER A 47 15.77 -2.46 -1.31
N GLU A 48 16.68 -1.65 -0.76
CA GLU A 48 18.10 -1.67 -1.17
C GLU A 48 18.80 -3.00 -0.81
N THR A 49 18.31 -3.68 0.22
CA THR A 49 18.90 -4.93 0.73
C THR A 49 17.96 -6.13 0.64
N ASP A 50 16.70 -5.92 0.32
CA ASP A 50 15.69 -6.96 0.13
C ASP A 50 15.24 -7.03 -1.34
N PRO A 51 15.75 -8.00 -2.12
CA PRO A 51 15.41 -8.15 -3.54
C PRO A 51 13.93 -8.48 -3.78
N VAL A 52 13.28 -9.23 -2.89
CA VAL A 52 11.86 -9.60 -3.01
C VAL A 52 10.99 -8.35 -2.84
N LEU A 53 11.26 -7.57 -1.80
CA LEU A 53 10.58 -6.30 -1.57
C LEU A 53 10.73 -5.37 -2.79
N LYS A 54 11.95 -5.24 -3.32
CA LYS A 54 12.22 -4.42 -4.51
C LYS A 54 11.47 -4.91 -5.74
N GLU A 55 11.44 -6.21 -5.99
CA GLU A 55 10.76 -6.83 -7.12
C GLU A 55 9.25 -6.59 -7.03
N VAL A 56 8.63 -6.84 -5.87
CA VAL A 56 7.20 -6.61 -5.66
C VAL A 56 6.85 -5.14 -5.88
N MET A 57 7.55 -4.21 -5.22
CA MET A 57 7.30 -2.78 -5.37
C MET A 57 7.44 -2.31 -6.83
N SER A 58 8.39 -2.87 -7.58
CA SER A 58 8.60 -2.55 -9.00
C SER A 58 7.52 -3.12 -9.92
N SER A 59 6.82 -4.17 -9.49
CA SER A 59 5.78 -4.87 -10.26
C SER A 59 4.35 -4.43 -9.93
N LEU A 60 4.17 -3.48 -9.00
CA LEU A 60 2.84 -2.99 -8.63
C LEU A 60 2.15 -2.29 -9.81
N ASP A 61 0.85 -2.55 -9.96
CA ASP A 61 0.01 -1.85 -10.93
C ASP A 61 -0.23 -0.39 -10.54
N LEU A 62 -0.20 -0.10 -9.22
CA LEU A 62 -0.32 1.24 -8.68
C LEU A 62 0.48 1.38 -7.37
N ALA A 63 1.64 2.01 -7.46
CA ALA A 63 2.52 2.30 -6.33
C ALA A 63 2.24 3.71 -5.80
N ILE A 64 1.38 3.83 -4.78
CA ILE A 64 0.98 5.11 -4.19
C ILE A 64 2.09 5.66 -3.29
N ILE A 65 2.45 6.92 -3.45
CA ILE A 65 3.34 7.60 -2.53
C ILE A 65 2.60 7.82 -1.20
N GLY A 66 2.99 7.08 -0.17
CA GLY A 66 2.33 7.08 1.14
C GLY A 66 2.82 8.14 2.12
N GLU A 67 3.99 8.75 1.85
CA GLU A 67 4.58 9.75 2.74
C GLU A 67 5.05 10.98 1.95
N LYS A 68 4.73 12.19 2.47
CA LYS A 68 5.11 13.46 1.81
C LYS A 68 6.62 13.64 1.66
N GLU A 69 7.38 13.04 2.55
CA GLU A 69 8.84 13.08 2.56
C GLU A 69 9.42 12.47 1.28
N ILE A 70 8.74 11.49 0.70
CA ILE A 70 9.11 10.90 -0.61
C ILE A 70 8.90 11.94 -1.72
N ILE A 71 7.76 12.65 -1.71
CA ILE A 71 7.46 13.73 -2.67
C ILE A 71 8.54 14.82 -2.61
N GLN A 72 8.93 15.20 -1.39
CA GLN A 72 9.94 16.22 -1.14
C GLN A 72 11.35 15.76 -1.54
N ALA A 73 11.70 14.50 -1.28
CA ALA A 73 12.99 13.92 -1.65
C ALA A 73 13.13 13.84 -3.18
N ALA A 74 12.04 13.54 -3.88
CA ALA A 74 11.97 13.51 -5.35
C ALA A 74 11.95 14.90 -6.01
N GLY A 75 12.05 15.99 -5.24
CA GLY A 75 12.00 17.35 -5.77
C GLY A 75 10.66 17.75 -6.40
N LEU A 76 9.57 17.06 -6.05
CA LEU A 76 8.25 17.35 -6.58
C LEU A 76 7.59 18.47 -5.76
N GLU A 77 7.51 19.66 -6.32
CA GLU A 77 6.96 20.87 -5.68
C GLU A 77 5.42 20.97 -5.85
N SER A 78 4.67 19.92 -5.57
CA SER A 78 3.21 19.95 -5.68
C SER A 78 2.55 20.04 -4.30
N MET A 79 2.11 21.23 -3.92
CA MET A 79 1.38 21.46 -2.67
C MET A 79 0.09 20.62 -2.58
N GLN A 80 -0.58 20.38 -3.71
CA GLN A 80 -1.74 19.50 -3.77
C GLN A 80 -1.36 18.06 -3.39
N ARG A 81 -0.30 17.51 -4.00
CA ARG A 81 0.15 16.14 -3.72
C ARG A 81 0.61 15.96 -2.28
N ILE A 82 1.37 16.94 -1.76
CA ILE A 82 1.82 16.94 -0.36
C ILE A 82 0.59 16.87 0.57
N ARG A 83 -0.41 17.71 0.35
CA ARG A 83 -1.63 17.72 1.18
C ARG A 83 -2.40 16.41 1.06
N GLU A 84 -2.70 15.94 -0.15
CA GLU A 84 -3.41 14.67 -0.39
C GLU A 84 -2.72 13.49 0.30
N THR A 85 -1.38 13.47 0.31
CA THR A 85 -0.60 12.42 0.98
C THR A 85 -0.60 12.58 2.51
N GLU A 86 -0.48 13.81 3.03
CA GLU A 86 -0.56 14.06 4.48
C GLU A 86 -1.93 13.74 5.07
N GLU A 87 -2.99 14.02 4.34
CA GLU A 87 -4.38 13.77 4.74
C GLU A 87 -4.81 12.32 4.46
N ASN A 88 -3.96 11.52 3.79
CA ASN A 88 -4.24 10.14 3.38
C ASN A 88 -5.50 10.04 2.49
N ASP A 89 -5.72 11.04 1.65
CA ASP A 89 -6.95 11.20 0.86
C ASP A 89 -7.23 10.02 -0.06
N PHE A 90 -6.16 9.34 -0.58
CA PHE A 90 -6.36 8.14 -1.40
C PHE A 90 -7.05 7.02 -0.64
N TYR A 91 -6.63 6.73 0.60
CA TYR A 91 -7.24 5.72 1.45
C TYR A 91 -8.75 5.97 1.65
N PHE A 92 -9.11 7.20 2.03
CA PHE A 92 -10.51 7.55 2.27
C PHE A 92 -11.37 7.50 0.99
N GLU A 93 -10.86 8.03 -0.12
CA GLU A 93 -11.58 7.98 -1.40
C GLU A 93 -11.66 6.57 -1.97
N PHE A 94 -10.66 5.70 -1.70
CA PHE A 94 -10.69 4.29 -2.07
C PHE A 94 -11.87 3.58 -1.40
N PHE A 95 -11.97 3.58 -0.07
CA PHE A 95 -13.05 2.89 0.64
C PHE A 95 -14.43 3.46 0.32
N LYS A 96 -14.54 4.77 0.19
CA LYS A 96 -15.77 5.42 -0.28
C LYS A 96 -16.20 4.93 -1.67
N ARG A 97 -15.22 4.65 -2.55
CA ARG A 97 -15.46 4.09 -3.87
C ARG A 97 -15.91 2.64 -3.81
N ILE A 98 -15.26 1.83 -2.98
CA ILE A 98 -15.61 0.42 -2.76
C ILE A 98 -17.04 0.31 -2.22
N GLU A 99 -17.37 1.06 -1.17
CA GLU A 99 -18.73 1.10 -0.61
C GLU A 99 -19.79 1.52 -1.63
N ARG A 100 -19.54 2.62 -2.35
CA ARG A 100 -20.47 3.15 -3.38
C ARG A 100 -20.73 2.13 -4.48
N ASN A 101 -19.72 1.40 -4.91
CA ASN A 101 -19.82 0.37 -5.95
C ASN A 101 -20.31 -0.98 -5.40
N LYS A 102 -20.63 -1.05 -4.10
CA LYS A 102 -21.08 -2.27 -3.41
C LYS A 102 -20.14 -3.46 -3.60
N LYS A 103 -18.85 -3.18 -3.60
CA LYS A 103 -17.81 -4.19 -3.73
C LYS A 103 -17.49 -4.80 -2.37
N SER A 104 -17.23 -6.12 -2.38
CA SER A 104 -16.92 -6.88 -1.17
C SER A 104 -15.43 -6.84 -0.86
N VAL A 105 -15.11 -6.82 0.45
CA VAL A 105 -13.75 -6.71 0.96
C VAL A 105 -13.41 -7.92 1.81
N PHE A 106 -12.23 -8.51 1.61
CA PHE A 106 -11.61 -9.47 2.51
C PHE A 106 -10.46 -8.80 3.27
N LEU A 107 -10.40 -8.97 4.59
CA LEU A 107 -9.35 -8.41 5.43
C LEU A 107 -8.29 -9.47 5.74
N LEU A 108 -7.02 -9.17 5.45
CA LEU A 108 -5.87 -10.01 5.76
C LEU A 108 -4.92 -9.26 6.69
N GLY A 109 -4.63 -9.83 7.85
CA GLY A 109 -3.69 -9.26 8.82
C GLY A 109 -2.76 -10.29 9.43
N ASP A 110 -1.72 -9.83 10.10
CA ASP A 110 -0.83 -10.68 10.88
C ASP A 110 -1.50 -11.14 12.18
N THR A 111 -2.29 -10.26 12.83
CA THR A 111 -3.01 -10.54 14.07
C THR A 111 -4.50 -10.22 13.97
N GLN A 112 -5.33 -10.95 14.74
CA GLN A 112 -6.77 -10.67 14.82
C GLN A 112 -7.06 -9.27 15.38
N GLU A 113 -6.27 -8.81 16.34
CA GLU A 113 -6.41 -7.46 16.93
C GLU A 113 -6.34 -6.35 15.87
N LYS A 114 -5.39 -6.46 14.93
CA LYS A 114 -5.25 -5.47 13.84
C LYS A 114 -6.44 -5.51 12.88
N ILE A 115 -6.93 -6.71 12.57
CA ILE A 115 -8.11 -6.88 11.72
C ILE A 115 -9.33 -6.27 12.39
N ASP A 116 -9.58 -6.59 13.67
CA ASP A 116 -10.71 -6.07 14.44
C ASP A 116 -10.68 -4.54 14.52
N SER A 117 -9.49 -3.96 14.76
CA SER A 117 -9.30 -2.51 14.80
C SER A 117 -9.63 -1.86 13.46
N LEU A 118 -9.09 -2.39 12.35
CA LEU A 118 -9.39 -1.89 11.02
C LEU A 118 -10.87 -2.04 10.66
N LYS A 119 -11.46 -3.20 10.97
CA LYS A 119 -12.88 -3.47 10.69
C LYS A 119 -13.81 -2.53 11.45
N ALA A 120 -13.49 -2.23 12.71
CA ALA A 120 -14.24 -1.28 13.51
C ALA A 120 -14.18 0.13 12.90
N GLU A 121 -12.99 0.61 12.52
CA GLU A 121 -12.80 1.91 11.86
C GLU A 121 -13.56 1.97 10.53
N LEU A 122 -13.39 0.97 9.67
CA LEU A 122 -14.08 0.93 8.38
C LEU A 122 -15.61 0.84 8.53
N THR A 123 -16.11 0.18 9.55
CA THR A 123 -17.56 0.10 9.82
C THR A 123 -18.12 1.45 10.29
N GLU A 124 -17.34 2.20 11.06
CA GLU A 124 -17.72 3.55 11.51
C GLU A 124 -17.78 4.53 10.34
N ASP A 125 -16.72 4.58 9.51
CA ASP A 125 -16.60 5.53 8.41
C ASP A 125 -17.42 5.12 7.16
N TYR A 126 -17.58 3.80 6.91
CA TYR A 126 -18.24 3.23 5.73
C TYR A 126 -19.26 2.13 6.14
N PRO A 127 -20.40 2.51 6.72
CA PRO A 127 -21.35 1.55 7.32
C PRO A 127 -22.03 0.61 6.33
N LYS A 128 -21.90 0.86 5.02
CA LYS A 128 -22.45 -0.01 3.97
C LYS A 128 -21.38 -0.85 3.26
N LEU A 129 -20.14 -0.84 3.78
CA LEU A 129 -19.07 -1.66 3.23
C LEU A 129 -19.38 -3.15 3.48
N ILE A 130 -19.19 -3.98 2.47
CA ILE A 130 -19.49 -5.41 2.52
C ILE A 130 -18.20 -6.16 2.85
N PHE A 131 -18.17 -6.80 4.03
CA PHE A 131 -17.06 -7.68 4.39
C PHE A 131 -17.38 -9.10 3.95
N ALA A 132 -16.60 -9.65 3.00
CA ALA A 132 -16.72 -11.02 2.52
C ALA A 132 -16.10 -12.03 3.48
N GLY A 133 -15.06 -11.64 4.20
CA GLY A 133 -14.34 -12.46 5.16
C GLY A 133 -13.12 -11.76 5.74
N GLU A 134 -12.41 -12.47 6.59
CA GLU A 134 -11.18 -12.02 7.23
C GLU A 134 -10.30 -13.20 7.63
N TYR A 135 -8.97 -12.99 7.68
CA TYR A 135 -8.03 -14.00 8.16
C TYR A 135 -6.83 -13.35 8.86
N ALA A 136 -6.53 -13.83 10.07
CA ALA A 136 -5.32 -13.47 10.80
C ALA A 136 -4.27 -14.57 10.63
N VAL A 137 -3.09 -14.23 10.07
CA VAL A 137 -2.04 -15.20 9.79
C VAL A 137 -1.53 -15.92 11.06
N GLU A 138 -1.56 -15.25 12.21
CA GLU A 138 -1.20 -15.86 13.50
C GLU A 138 -2.05 -17.09 13.85
N THR A 139 -3.27 -17.23 13.27
CA THR A 139 -4.15 -18.36 13.47
C THR A 139 -3.92 -19.50 12.49
N CYS A 140 -3.03 -19.29 11.51
CA CYS A 140 -2.73 -20.29 10.47
C CYS A 140 -1.98 -21.48 11.06
N VAL A 141 -2.53 -22.67 10.88
CA VAL A 141 -1.89 -23.94 11.26
C VAL A 141 -1.43 -24.63 9.97
N GLY A 142 -0.13 -24.61 9.73
CA GLY A 142 0.48 -25.20 8.52
C GLY A 142 0.98 -24.14 7.54
N ASP A 143 0.73 -24.34 6.26
CA ASP A 143 1.12 -23.42 5.22
C ASP A 143 0.08 -22.33 4.92
N LEU A 144 0.48 -21.27 4.27
CA LEU A 144 -0.39 -20.14 3.92
C LEU A 144 -1.39 -20.47 2.78
N GLU A 145 -1.36 -21.68 2.23
CA GLU A 145 -2.35 -22.13 1.24
C GLU A 145 -3.77 -22.18 1.82
N ALA A 146 -3.89 -22.49 3.10
CA ALA A 146 -5.18 -22.44 3.80
C ALA A 146 -5.79 -21.03 3.78
N VAL A 147 -4.95 -20.00 3.97
CA VAL A 147 -5.35 -18.58 3.90
C VAL A 147 -5.90 -18.23 2.51
N ILE A 148 -5.18 -18.68 1.46
CA ILE A 148 -5.60 -18.45 0.06
C ILE A 148 -6.91 -19.16 -0.26
N ASN A 149 -7.07 -20.40 0.22
CA ASN A 149 -8.30 -21.17 0.01
C ASN A 149 -9.51 -20.51 0.70
N ASP A 150 -9.36 -20.07 1.94
CA ASP A 150 -10.42 -19.36 2.69
C ASP A 150 -10.79 -18.03 2.01
N MET A 151 -9.79 -17.28 1.59
CA MET A 151 -9.98 -16.04 0.85
C MET A 151 -10.75 -16.27 -0.46
N ASN A 152 -10.30 -17.21 -1.28
CA ASN A 152 -10.91 -17.52 -2.57
C ASN A 152 -12.33 -18.11 -2.43
N ALA A 153 -12.61 -18.85 -1.35
CA ALA A 153 -13.95 -19.38 -1.07
C ALA A 153 -15.01 -18.29 -0.89
N THR A 154 -14.59 -17.10 -0.40
CA THR A 154 -15.49 -15.94 -0.24
C THR A 154 -15.68 -15.11 -1.51
N THR A 155 -14.85 -15.33 -2.55
CA THR A 155 -14.85 -14.58 -3.83
C THR A 155 -14.93 -13.07 -3.64
N PRO A 156 -13.97 -12.44 -2.94
CA PRO A 156 -14.00 -11.01 -2.68
C PRO A 156 -13.66 -10.21 -3.94
N ASP A 157 -14.23 -9.01 -4.07
CA ASP A 157 -13.80 -8.07 -5.10
C ASP A 157 -12.42 -7.46 -4.77
N VAL A 158 -12.16 -7.24 -3.47
CA VAL A 158 -10.98 -6.54 -2.97
C VAL A 158 -10.39 -7.27 -1.77
N ILE A 159 -9.08 -7.47 -1.77
CA ILE A 159 -8.31 -7.93 -0.60
C ILE A 159 -7.59 -6.71 -0.02
N ILE A 160 -7.81 -6.45 1.27
CA ILE A 160 -7.09 -5.42 2.03
C ILE A 160 -6.09 -6.13 2.93
N SER A 161 -4.81 -5.84 2.72
CA SER A 161 -3.73 -6.36 3.56
C SER A 161 -3.27 -5.32 4.58
N VAL A 162 -3.27 -5.70 5.86
CA VAL A 162 -2.62 -4.98 6.97
C VAL A 162 -1.43 -5.75 7.53
N LEU A 163 -0.90 -6.69 6.75
CA LEU A 163 0.36 -7.34 7.05
C LEU A 163 1.48 -6.29 7.13
N PRO A 164 2.40 -6.38 8.07
CA PRO A 164 3.55 -5.47 8.09
C PRO A 164 4.48 -5.74 6.90
N SER A 165 5.12 -4.70 6.35
CA SER A 165 6.24 -4.88 5.42
C SER A 165 7.49 -5.40 6.19
N PRO A 166 8.28 -6.34 5.64
CA PRO A 166 8.19 -6.94 4.28
C PRO A 166 7.29 -8.18 4.17
N MET A 167 6.59 -8.59 5.23
CA MET A 167 5.72 -9.78 5.22
C MET A 167 4.60 -9.67 4.17
N GLN A 168 4.04 -8.47 3.99
CA GLN A 168 3.01 -8.19 2.99
C GLN A 168 3.49 -8.48 1.57
N GLU A 169 4.66 -7.98 1.23
CA GLU A 169 5.25 -8.12 -0.10
C GLU A 169 5.71 -9.56 -0.34
N GLN A 170 6.25 -10.22 0.68
CA GLN A 170 6.57 -11.65 0.61
C GLN A 170 5.32 -12.49 0.32
N PHE A 171 4.21 -12.23 1.04
CA PHE A 171 2.94 -12.91 0.83
C PHE A 171 2.42 -12.68 -0.60
N LEU A 172 2.47 -11.44 -1.08
CA LEU A 172 2.05 -11.11 -2.45
C LEU A 172 2.95 -11.80 -3.48
N PHE A 173 4.27 -11.81 -3.29
CA PHE A 173 5.24 -12.46 -4.17
C PHE A 173 4.95 -13.95 -4.35
N GLU A 174 4.66 -14.65 -3.25
CA GLU A 174 4.47 -16.10 -3.23
C GLU A 174 3.07 -16.54 -3.72
N HIS A 175 2.05 -15.67 -3.60
CA HIS A 175 0.66 -16.11 -3.74
C HIS A 175 -0.19 -15.30 -4.72
N ARG A 176 0.31 -14.21 -5.34
CA ARG A 176 -0.51 -13.35 -6.22
C ARG A 176 -1.24 -14.12 -7.32
N ASP A 177 -0.60 -15.12 -7.92
CA ASP A 177 -1.16 -15.89 -9.02
C ASP A 177 -2.27 -16.87 -8.59
N LYS A 178 -2.42 -17.09 -7.29
CA LYS A 178 -3.43 -17.98 -6.70
C LYS A 178 -4.64 -17.20 -6.14
N MET A 179 -4.54 -15.87 -6.02
CA MET A 179 -5.60 -15.04 -5.46
C MET A 179 -6.67 -14.70 -6.51
N ASN A 180 -7.92 -14.89 -6.13
CA ASN A 180 -9.08 -14.59 -6.98
C ASN A 180 -9.83 -13.35 -6.50
N ALA A 181 -9.34 -12.17 -6.88
CA ALA A 181 -9.94 -10.87 -6.61
C ALA A 181 -9.60 -9.90 -7.73
N ASN A 182 -10.27 -8.74 -7.78
CA ASN A 182 -9.92 -7.68 -8.74
C ASN A 182 -8.76 -6.80 -8.23
N ILE A 183 -8.71 -6.57 -6.92
CA ILE A 183 -7.71 -5.68 -6.32
C ILE A 183 -7.11 -6.32 -5.07
N TRP A 184 -5.79 -6.28 -4.97
CA TRP A 184 -5.02 -6.33 -3.74
C TRP A 184 -4.65 -4.90 -3.34
N TYR A 185 -4.97 -4.48 -2.12
CA TYR A 185 -4.51 -3.21 -1.59
C TYR A 185 -3.75 -3.40 -0.28
N GLY A 186 -2.43 -3.22 -0.34
CA GLY A 186 -1.52 -3.28 0.79
C GLY A 186 -1.44 -1.94 1.50
N ILE A 187 -1.81 -1.91 2.78
CA ILE A 187 -1.78 -0.72 3.63
C ILE A 187 -0.94 -0.90 4.90
N GLY A 188 -0.37 -2.08 5.11
CA GLY A 188 0.30 -2.48 6.35
C GLY A 188 1.55 -1.66 6.73
N GLY A 189 2.13 -0.94 5.80
CA GLY A 189 3.30 -0.08 6.05
C GLY A 189 2.97 1.33 6.52
N ILE A 190 1.69 1.75 6.52
CA ILE A 190 1.29 3.14 6.78
C ILE A 190 0.25 3.22 7.91
N PRO A 191 0.47 4.09 8.93
CA PRO A 191 -0.54 4.34 9.94
C PRO A 191 -1.79 4.98 9.32
N VAL A 192 -2.93 4.32 9.43
CA VAL A 192 -4.19 4.71 8.81
C VAL A 192 -4.83 5.96 9.41
N HIS A 193 -4.52 6.28 10.67
CA HIS A 193 -5.15 7.41 11.37
C HIS A 193 -4.68 8.77 10.86
N LYS A 194 -5.59 9.77 10.79
CA LYS A 194 -5.26 11.19 10.66
C LYS A 194 -4.22 11.54 11.73
N LYS A 195 -2.95 11.65 11.32
CA LYS A 195 -1.82 11.83 12.25
C LYS A 195 -1.99 13.14 13.03
N LYS A 196 -2.25 13.06 14.33
CA LYS A 196 -1.79 14.10 15.25
C LYS A 196 -0.26 13.97 15.31
N HIS A 197 0.44 14.76 14.51
CA HIS A 197 1.89 14.74 14.45
C HIS A 197 2.48 15.16 15.80
N GLY A 198 2.88 14.19 16.61
CA GLY A 198 3.72 14.43 17.79
C GLY A 198 5.15 14.84 17.37
N ILE A 199 5.85 15.59 18.25
CA ILE A 199 7.23 16.04 18.00
C ILE A 199 8.17 14.86 17.67
N LEU A 200 7.98 13.70 18.30
CA LEU A 200 8.75 12.48 18.04
C LEU A 200 8.54 11.90 16.65
N ALA A 201 7.31 11.97 16.13
CA ALA A 201 7.01 11.53 14.75
C ALA A 201 7.70 12.44 13.72
N ARG A 202 7.73 13.76 13.96
CA ARG A 202 8.46 14.72 13.11
C ARG A 202 9.96 14.47 13.10
N LEU A 203 10.57 14.19 14.27
CA LEU A 203 12.00 13.86 14.35
C LEU A 203 12.32 12.56 13.60
N LYS A 204 11.48 11.53 13.75
CA LYS A 204 11.65 10.26 13.02
C LYS A 204 11.56 10.46 11.51
N SER A 205 10.60 11.25 11.01
CA SER A 205 10.45 11.54 9.59
C SER A 205 11.66 12.31 9.00
N ILE A 206 12.23 13.27 9.75
CA ILE A 206 13.42 14.00 9.33
C ILE A 206 14.63 13.06 9.19
N ILE A 207 14.83 12.15 10.15
CA ILE A 207 15.93 11.18 10.10
C ILE A 207 15.75 10.22 8.92
N HIS A 208 14.54 9.70 8.69
CA HIS A 208 14.25 8.79 7.58
C HIS A 208 14.41 9.49 6.23
N ARG A 209 13.94 10.75 6.10
CA ARG A 209 14.17 11.55 4.90
C ARG A 209 15.66 11.73 4.62
N GLY A 210 16.46 12.05 5.64
CA GLY A 210 17.91 12.19 5.50
C GLY A 210 18.57 10.89 5.02
N LYS A 211 18.12 9.74 5.51
CA LYS A 211 18.58 8.42 5.03
C LYS A 211 18.20 8.19 3.57
N LEU A 212 16.94 8.45 3.20
CA LEU A 212 16.48 8.27 1.81
C LEU A 212 17.28 9.14 0.84
N VAL A 213 17.46 10.43 1.12
CA VAL A 213 18.25 11.33 0.27
C VAL A 213 19.69 10.83 0.11
N ASN A 214 20.30 10.33 1.20
CA ASN A 214 21.65 9.77 1.14
C ASN A 214 21.70 8.47 0.31
N SER A 215 20.67 7.62 0.39
CA SER A 215 20.56 6.43 -0.44
C SER A 215 20.34 6.77 -1.91
N MET A 216 19.51 7.76 -2.22
CA MET A 216 19.30 8.23 -3.59
C MET A 216 20.59 8.76 -4.20
N ASN A 217 21.34 9.61 -3.49
CA ASN A 217 22.62 10.12 -3.97
C ASN A 217 23.62 9.00 -4.28
N LYS A 218 23.71 7.98 -3.42
CA LYS A 218 24.57 6.82 -3.67
C LYS A 218 24.11 5.95 -4.85
N TYR A 219 22.80 5.87 -5.07
CA TYR A 219 22.24 5.15 -6.20
C TYR A 219 22.59 5.85 -7.52
N ASP A 220 22.37 7.17 -7.58
CA ASP A 220 22.68 8.00 -8.74
C ASP A 220 24.20 7.95 -9.09
N GLU A 221 25.08 8.03 -8.08
CA GLU A 221 26.54 7.89 -8.26
C GLU A 221 26.93 6.53 -8.89
N LYS A 222 26.23 5.44 -8.52
CA LYS A 222 26.49 4.11 -9.10
C LYS A 222 25.99 3.96 -10.53
N GLU A 223 24.88 4.64 -10.90
CA GLU A 223 24.37 4.61 -12.27
C GLU A 223 25.25 5.45 -13.22
N GLU A 224 25.90 6.52 -12.73
CA GLU A 224 26.84 7.33 -13.52
C GLU A 224 28.20 6.62 -13.78
N GLU A 225 28.55 5.60 -12.98
CA GLU A 225 29.77 4.81 -13.13
C GLU A 225 29.62 3.60 -14.07
N LEU A 226 28.41 3.27 -14.54
CA LEU A 226 28.09 2.15 -15.43
C LEU A 226 27.87 2.60 -16.87
#